data_1be4350247ad104b430ee41f58bbea10
#
_entry.id   1be4350247ad104b430ee41f58bbea10
#
_cell.length_a   1.000
_cell.length_b   1.000
_cell.length_c   1.000
_cell.angle_alpha   90.00
_cell.angle_beta   90.00
_cell.angle_gamma   90.00
#
_symmetry.space_group_name_H-M   'P 1'
#
loop_
_entity.id
_entity.type
_entity.pdbx_description
1 polymer ?
#
loop_
_entity_poly.entity_id
_entity_poly.type
_entity_poly.pdbx_seq_one_letter_code
_entity_poly.pdbx_strand_id
1 'polypeptide(L)'
;RQRQMCIRDSFDIDQKKELIKEEELITQDPEFWNDPKKAEIVLKSIKNKKSWVKSYDNLKTNLEDTQVLFEFFKEGEATEEEVLKQYEELTKKLDDLELKNMLSSEEDHLDAILQITAGAGGTESCDWSAMLMRMYLMWCEKNGYKVKEIHSQDGDVAGIKTVTLEISGDSAFGYLKGENGVHRLVRISPFNAQGKRMTSFSSVYVYPSVDDTIEIEISPADISWDTFRSCLLYTSPSPRDSDS
;
A
#
# COMPACT_ATOMS: atom_id res chain seq x y z
N ARG A 1 25.55 13.52 -1.56
CA ARG A 1 25.32 14.94 -1.14
C ARG A 1 24.31 15.65 -2.04
N GLN A 2 24.44 15.58 -3.38
CA GLN A 2 23.56 16.29 -4.31
C GLN A 2 22.13 15.77 -4.25
N ARG A 3 21.90 14.42 -4.26
CA ARG A 3 20.58 13.79 -4.05
C ARG A 3 20.00 14.13 -2.68
N GLN A 4 20.80 14.13 -1.62
CA GLN A 4 20.35 14.52 -0.28
C GLN A 4 19.85 15.96 -0.21
N MET A 5 20.50 16.88 -0.93
CA MET A 5 20.11 18.30 -0.98
C MET A 5 18.78 18.46 -1.72
N CYS A 6 18.59 17.76 -2.84
CA CYS A 6 17.31 17.71 -3.56
C CYS A 6 16.19 17.13 -2.69
N ILE A 7 16.47 16.08 -1.92
CA ILE A 7 15.51 15.47 -0.99
C ILE A 7 15.15 16.48 0.11
N ARG A 8 16.11 17.13 0.75
CA ARG A 8 15.83 18.11 1.80
C ARG A 8 14.89 19.22 1.32
N ASP A 9 15.14 19.76 0.13
CA ASP A 9 14.34 20.84 -0.45
C ASP A 9 12.96 20.36 -0.93
N SER A 10 12.87 19.10 -1.39
CA SER A 10 11.60 18.48 -1.80
C SER A 10 10.71 18.06 -0.62
N PHE A 11 11.30 17.80 0.55
CA PHE A 11 10.57 17.29 1.72
C PHE A 11 10.14 18.36 2.72
N ASP A 12 10.59 19.61 2.56
CA ASP A 12 10.29 20.72 3.48
C ASP A 12 10.46 20.31 4.97
N ILE A 13 11.56 19.62 5.27
CA ILE A 13 11.83 19.04 6.59
C ILE A 13 11.77 20.09 7.70
N ASP A 14 12.30 21.28 7.42
CA ASP A 14 12.35 22.36 8.40
C ASP A 14 10.92 22.87 8.71
N GLN A 15 10.06 23.03 7.68
CA GLN A 15 8.65 23.36 7.87
C GLN A 15 7.88 22.26 8.61
N LYS A 16 8.13 20.98 8.27
CA LYS A 16 7.50 19.86 8.98
C LYS A 16 7.88 19.82 10.46
N LYS A 17 9.14 20.15 10.80
CA LYS A 17 9.58 20.26 12.21
C LYS A 17 8.90 21.40 12.96
N GLU A 18 8.63 22.54 12.31
CA GLU A 18 7.87 23.63 12.89
C GLU A 18 6.40 23.26 13.10
N LEU A 19 5.76 22.70 12.07
CA LEU A 19 4.37 22.23 12.16
C LEU A 19 4.18 21.18 13.25
N ILE A 20 5.12 20.25 13.42
CA ILE A 20 5.06 19.26 14.51
C ILE A 20 5.05 19.97 15.87
N LYS A 21 5.88 20.99 16.07
CA LYS A 21 5.92 21.74 17.32
C LYS A 21 4.62 22.48 17.60
N GLU A 22 4.04 23.09 16.56
CA GLU A 22 2.76 23.80 16.67
C GLU A 22 1.63 22.82 17.01
N GLU A 23 1.54 21.69 16.29
CA GLU A 23 0.53 20.66 16.55
C GLU A 23 0.71 19.99 17.93
N GLU A 24 1.96 19.80 18.40
CA GLU A 24 2.23 19.33 19.75
C GLU A 24 1.78 20.33 20.83
N LEU A 25 1.90 21.62 20.59
CA LEU A 25 1.38 22.63 21.53
C LEU A 25 -0.15 22.55 21.61
N ILE A 26 -0.83 22.33 20.49
CA ILE A 26 -2.29 22.16 20.47
C ILE A 26 -2.72 20.93 21.27
N THR A 27 -1.94 19.84 21.21
CA THR A 27 -2.25 18.62 21.98
C THR A 27 -2.09 18.78 23.50
N GLN A 28 -1.39 19.81 23.96
CA GLN A 28 -1.23 20.11 25.40
C GLN A 28 -2.43 20.85 25.99
N ASP A 29 -3.33 21.38 25.15
CA ASP A 29 -4.53 22.05 25.61
C ASP A 29 -5.52 21.03 26.19
N PRO A 30 -6.02 21.21 27.43
CA PRO A 30 -7.02 20.33 28.02
C PRO A 30 -8.31 20.21 27.21
N GLU A 31 -8.69 21.27 26.48
CA GLU A 31 -9.89 21.29 25.63
C GLU A 31 -9.75 20.41 24.37
N PHE A 32 -8.52 20.14 23.93
CA PHE A 32 -8.24 19.30 22.76
C PHE A 32 -8.84 17.89 22.88
N TRP A 33 -8.89 17.34 24.08
CA TRP A 33 -9.37 15.99 24.35
C TRP A 33 -10.90 15.87 24.46
N ASN A 34 -11.63 16.98 24.38
CA ASN A 34 -13.11 16.98 24.41
C ASN A 34 -13.72 16.43 23.12
N ASP A 35 -12.98 16.47 21.99
CA ASP A 35 -13.42 15.93 20.70
C ASP A 35 -12.48 14.79 20.24
N PRO A 36 -12.83 13.52 20.56
CA PRO A 36 -11.94 12.37 20.26
C PRO A 36 -11.63 12.20 18.76
N LYS A 37 -12.59 12.51 17.88
CA LYS A 37 -12.41 12.36 16.43
C LYS A 37 -11.38 13.36 15.88
N LYS A 38 -11.46 14.63 16.29
CA LYS A 38 -10.45 15.62 15.89
C LYS A 38 -9.09 15.32 16.47
N ALA A 39 -9.04 14.87 17.72
CA ALA A 39 -7.80 14.48 18.39
C ALA A 39 -7.11 13.34 17.64
N GLU A 40 -7.84 12.33 17.19
CA GLU A 40 -7.30 11.21 16.43
C GLU A 40 -6.69 11.65 15.08
N ILE A 41 -7.37 12.51 14.33
CA ILE A 41 -6.88 13.05 13.05
C ILE A 41 -5.57 13.82 13.25
N VAL A 42 -5.52 14.69 14.25
CA VAL A 42 -4.31 15.50 14.54
C VAL A 42 -3.16 14.61 15.00
N LEU A 43 -3.42 13.63 15.88
CA LEU A 43 -2.38 12.69 16.33
C LEU A 43 -1.86 11.82 15.18
N LYS A 44 -2.72 11.39 14.24
CA LYS A 44 -2.33 10.64 13.05
C LYS A 44 -1.44 11.51 12.14
N SER A 45 -1.80 12.79 11.96
CA SER A 45 -1.00 13.79 11.23
C SER A 45 0.38 13.99 11.85
N ILE A 46 0.45 14.22 13.16
CA ILE A 46 1.72 14.36 13.91
C ILE A 46 2.58 13.10 13.76
N LYS A 47 1.98 11.92 13.92
CA LYS A 47 2.70 10.64 13.79
C LYS A 47 3.32 10.48 12.40
N ASN A 48 2.57 10.81 11.35
CA ASN A 48 3.06 10.74 9.98
C ASN A 48 4.22 11.72 9.75
N LYS A 49 4.07 12.99 10.15
CA LYS A 49 5.15 13.99 10.04
C LYS A 49 6.40 13.58 10.82
N LYS A 50 6.25 13.05 12.05
CA LYS A 50 7.36 12.52 12.85
C LYS A 50 8.06 11.34 12.19
N SER A 51 7.29 10.42 11.57
CA SER A 51 7.85 9.29 10.83
C SER A 51 8.76 9.75 9.69
N TRP A 52 8.33 10.79 8.94
CA TRP A 52 9.12 11.41 7.88
C TRP A 52 10.42 12.04 8.39
N VAL A 53 10.32 12.89 9.42
CA VAL A 53 11.48 13.55 10.03
C VAL A 53 12.47 12.51 10.56
N LYS A 54 11.99 11.48 11.25
CA LYS A 54 12.82 10.39 11.76
C LYS A 54 13.53 9.62 10.65
N SER A 55 12.83 9.32 9.54
CA SER A 55 13.43 8.64 8.39
C SER A 55 14.55 9.46 7.76
N TYR A 56 14.34 10.77 7.63
CA TYR A 56 15.35 11.68 7.12
C TYR A 56 16.56 11.82 8.08
N ASP A 57 16.30 12.00 9.37
CA ASP A 57 17.39 12.11 10.36
C ASP A 57 18.22 10.82 10.42
N ASN A 58 17.57 9.63 10.33
CA ASN A 58 18.28 8.35 10.21
C ASN A 58 19.14 8.26 8.94
N LEU A 59 18.63 8.74 7.80
CA LEU A 59 19.38 8.76 6.55
C LEU A 59 20.61 9.68 6.67
N LYS A 60 20.45 10.84 7.31
CA LYS A 60 21.52 11.80 7.56
C LYS A 60 22.62 11.19 8.43
N THR A 61 22.26 10.55 9.53
CA THR A 61 23.20 9.87 10.41
C THR A 61 23.95 8.76 9.67
N ASN A 62 23.26 7.90 8.91
CA ASN A 62 23.91 6.85 8.12
C ASN A 62 24.89 7.43 7.07
N LEU A 63 24.59 8.59 6.50
CA LEU A 63 25.48 9.26 5.56
C LEU A 63 26.74 9.77 6.27
N GLU A 64 26.60 10.37 7.46
CA GLU A 64 27.71 10.83 8.29
C GLU A 64 28.60 9.65 8.70
N ASP A 65 28.01 8.54 9.15
CA ASP A 65 28.71 7.30 9.49
C ASP A 65 29.48 6.72 8.29
N THR A 66 28.86 6.70 7.10
CA THR A 66 29.51 6.23 5.87
C THR A 66 30.69 7.14 5.47
N GLN A 67 30.59 8.44 5.71
CA GLN A 67 31.68 9.39 5.44
C GLN A 67 32.85 9.16 6.37
N VAL A 68 32.60 8.95 7.66
CA VAL A 68 33.64 8.64 8.66
C VAL A 68 34.31 7.31 8.32
N LEU A 69 33.54 6.27 7.96
CA LEU A 69 34.08 4.98 7.55
C LEU A 69 34.97 5.11 6.30
N PHE A 70 34.58 5.96 5.35
CA PHE A 70 35.38 6.23 4.16
C PHE A 70 36.72 6.97 4.48
N GLU A 71 36.73 7.81 5.50
CA GLU A 71 37.97 8.45 5.99
C GLU A 71 38.87 7.42 6.63
N PHE A 72 38.37 6.51 7.47
CA PHE A 72 39.14 5.39 8.02
C PHE A 72 39.68 4.45 6.93
N PHE A 73 38.93 4.22 5.87
CA PHE A 73 39.42 3.45 4.73
C PHE A 73 40.65 4.14 4.06
N LYS A 74 40.62 5.47 3.92
CA LYS A 74 41.78 6.22 3.37
C LYS A 74 43.02 6.15 4.27
N GLU A 75 42.82 6.05 5.57
CA GLU A 75 43.87 5.91 6.56
C GLU A 75 44.38 4.45 6.69
N GLY A 76 43.68 3.50 6.02
CA GLY A 76 44.04 2.08 6.01
C GLY A 76 43.53 1.29 7.20
N GLU A 77 42.62 1.85 8.00
CA GLU A 77 42.02 1.23 9.19
C GLU A 77 40.74 0.47 8.90
N ALA A 78 40.09 0.68 7.73
CA ALA A 78 38.89 -0.01 7.32
C ALA A 78 39.07 -0.77 6.00
N THR A 79 38.23 -1.79 5.74
CA THR A 79 38.28 -2.59 4.53
C THR A 79 37.32 -2.00 3.45
N GLU A 80 37.67 -2.23 2.17
CA GLU A 80 36.84 -1.82 1.05
C GLU A 80 35.46 -2.47 1.10
N GLU A 81 35.37 -3.73 1.53
CA GLU A 81 34.12 -4.48 1.63
C GLU A 81 33.14 -3.86 2.64
N GLU A 82 33.66 -3.36 3.77
CA GLU A 82 32.82 -2.68 4.78
C GLU A 82 32.25 -1.37 4.25
N VAL A 83 33.03 -0.58 3.54
CA VAL A 83 32.58 0.68 2.93
C VAL A 83 31.54 0.41 1.86
N LEU A 84 31.75 -0.57 0.99
CA LEU A 84 30.80 -0.95 -0.05
C LEU A 84 29.47 -1.42 0.53
N LYS A 85 29.50 -2.27 1.54
CA LYS A 85 28.30 -2.77 2.22
C LYS A 85 27.48 -1.63 2.82
N GLN A 86 28.13 -0.71 3.52
CA GLN A 86 27.47 0.43 4.15
C GLN A 86 26.92 1.41 3.10
N TYR A 87 27.63 1.58 1.99
CA TYR A 87 27.17 2.38 0.86
C TYR A 87 25.93 1.76 0.19
N GLU A 88 25.88 0.45 0.00
CA GLU A 88 24.71 -0.25 -0.54
C GLU A 88 23.49 -0.12 0.39
N GLU A 89 23.71 -0.27 1.71
CA GLU A 89 22.64 -0.07 2.70
C GLU A 89 22.10 1.36 2.69
N LEU A 90 22.99 2.36 2.58
CA LEU A 90 22.63 3.76 2.47
C LEU A 90 21.83 4.04 1.20
N THR A 91 22.27 3.52 0.06
CA THR A 91 21.59 3.68 -1.23
C THR A 91 20.21 3.08 -1.19
N LYS A 92 20.06 1.89 -0.62
CA LYS A 92 18.76 1.24 -0.46
C LYS A 92 17.78 2.06 0.40
N LYS A 93 18.27 2.58 1.55
CA LYS A 93 17.44 3.45 2.41
C LYS A 93 17.05 4.75 1.71
N LEU A 94 17.91 5.25 0.83
CA LEU A 94 17.63 6.44 0.02
C LEU A 94 16.54 6.16 -1.02
N ASP A 95 16.65 5.05 -1.74
CA ASP A 95 15.68 4.63 -2.75
C ASP A 95 14.31 4.36 -2.11
N ASP A 96 14.27 3.73 -0.93
CA ASP A 96 13.05 3.51 -0.14
C ASP A 96 12.38 4.84 0.26
N LEU A 97 13.18 5.85 0.64
CA LEU A 97 12.68 7.17 1.00
C LEU A 97 12.17 7.94 -0.23
N GLU A 98 12.86 7.86 -1.37
CA GLU A 98 12.42 8.46 -2.63
C GLU A 98 11.09 7.85 -3.09
N LEU A 99 10.95 6.51 -2.99
CA LEU A 99 9.70 5.81 -3.28
C LEU A 99 8.56 6.29 -2.38
N LYS A 100 8.83 6.41 -1.07
CA LYS A 100 7.85 6.91 -0.12
C LYS A 100 7.41 8.36 -0.45
N ASN A 101 8.30 9.20 -0.98
CA ASN A 101 7.97 10.56 -1.39
C ASN A 101 7.06 10.61 -2.63
N MET A 102 7.11 9.59 -3.49
CA MET A 102 6.20 9.49 -4.63
C MET A 102 4.75 9.21 -4.21
N LEU A 103 4.55 8.70 -2.99
CA LEU A 103 3.25 8.44 -2.38
C LEU A 103 2.75 9.70 -1.67
N SER A 104 2.32 10.71 -2.45
CA SER A 104 1.98 12.06 -1.94
C SER A 104 0.49 12.37 -1.92
N SER A 105 -0.37 11.48 -2.43
CA SER A 105 -1.83 11.65 -2.39
C SER A 105 -2.34 11.46 -0.96
N GLU A 106 -3.41 12.19 -0.59
CA GLU A 106 -4.02 12.07 0.74
C GLU A 106 -4.47 10.64 1.06
N GLU A 107 -4.95 9.92 0.05
CA GLU A 107 -5.39 8.53 0.16
C GLU A 107 -4.22 7.55 0.37
N ASP A 108 -3.01 7.90 -0.09
CA ASP A 108 -1.85 7.01 -0.03
C ASP A 108 -1.43 6.65 1.40
N HIS A 109 -1.78 7.48 2.37
CA HIS A 109 -1.47 7.27 3.78
C HIS A 109 -2.48 6.40 4.52
N LEU A 110 -3.57 6.00 3.84
CA LEU A 110 -4.62 5.20 4.45
C LEU A 110 -4.24 3.71 4.51
N ASP A 111 -4.95 2.99 5.36
CA ASP A 111 -4.95 1.54 5.37
C ASP A 111 -5.57 1.01 4.08
N ALA A 112 -5.26 -0.22 3.70
CA ALA A 112 -5.72 -0.81 2.45
C ALA A 112 -6.67 -1.98 2.69
N ILE A 113 -7.71 -2.06 1.87
CA ILE A 113 -8.55 -3.25 1.74
C ILE A 113 -8.18 -3.91 0.41
N LEU A 114 -7.58 -5.09 0.50
CA LEU A 114 -7.16 -5.87 -0.66
C LEU A 114 -8.17 -6.99 -0.92
N GLN A 115 -8.78 -7.01 -2.10
CA GLN A 115 -9.68 -8.05 -2.55
C GLN A 115 -9.06 -8.83 -3.70
N ILE A 116 -8.98 -10.15 -3.56
CA ILE A 116 -8.51 -11.06 -4.59
C ILE A 116 -9.69 -11.94 -5.02
N THR A 117 -9.98 -12.00 -6.30
CA THR A 117 -11.07 -12.82 -6.84
C THR A 117 -10.55 -13.68 -7.99
N ALA A 118 -10.81 -14.99 -7.93
CA ALA A 118 -10.47 -15.92 -8.98
C ALA A 118 -11.27 -15.60 -10.26
N GLY A 119 -10.55 -15.50 -11.38
CA GLY A 119 -11.11 -15.24 -12.70
C GLY A 119 -11.26 -16.50 -13.54
N ALA A 120 -11.05 -16.37 -14.85
CA ALA A 120 -11.10 -17.49 -15.76
C ALA A 120 -9.96 -18.49 -15.53
N GLY A 121 -10.29 -19.78 -15.48
CA GLY A 121 -9.33 -20.87 -15.26
C GLY A 121 -9.82 -21.99 -14.31
N GLY A 122 -11.01 -21.87 -13.75
CA GLY A 122 -11.59 -22.87 -12.84
C GLY A 122 -10.71 -23.10 -11.60
N THR A 123 -10.44 -24.37 -11.24
CA THR A 123 -9.61 -24.75 -10.10
C THR A 123 -8.21 -24.11 -10.14
N GLU A 124 -7.62 -23.96 -11.32
CA GLU A 124 -6.32 -23.30 -11.51
C GLU A 124 -6.35 -21.82 -11.08
N SER A 125 -7.44 -21.10 -11.37
CA SER A 125 -7.56 -19.70 -10.98
C SER A 125 -7.76 -19.53 -9.47
N CYS A 126 -8.46 -20.47 -8.82
CA CYS A 126 -8.58 -20.50 -7.37
C CYS A 126 -7.23 -20.75 -6.68
N ASP A 127 -6.44 -21.68 -7.23
CA ASP A 127 -5.08 -21.95 -6.73
C ASP A 127 -4.16 -20.73 -6.95
N TRP A 128 -4.27 -20.06 -8.11
CA TRP A 128 -3.54 -18.83 -8.37
C TRP A 128 -3.90 -17.72 -7.37
N SER A 129 -5.18 -17.57 -7.04
CA SER A 129 -5.63 -16.60 -6.03
C SER A 129 -5.04 -16.87 -4.65
N ALA A 130 -4.95 -18.16 -4.26
CA ALA A 130 -4.30 -18.57 -3.02
C ALA A 130 -2.79 -18.26 -3.02
N MET A 131 -2.11 -18.44 -4.15
CA MET A 131 -0.70 -18.08 -4.30
C MET A 131 -0.49 -16.55 -4.19
N LEU A 132 -1.36 -15.76 -4.81
CA LEU A 132 -1.33 -14.29 -4.69
C LEU A 132 -1.57 -13.84 -3.24
N MET A 133 -2.58 -14.40 -2.57
CA MET A 133 -2.82 -14.12 -1.15
C MET A 133 -1.57 -14.39 -0.31
N ARG A 134 -0.95 -15.55 -0.49
CA ARG A 134 0.28 -15.90 0.23
C ARG A 134 1.42 -14.92 -0.06
N MET A 135 1.58 -14.50 -1.31
CA MET A 135 2.58 -13.51 -1.71
C MET A 135 2.38 -12.18 -0.97
N TYR A 136 1.15 -11.66 -0.93
CA TYR A 136 0.84 -10.42 -0.23
C TYR A 136 1.00 -10.55 1.29
N LEU A 137 0.60 -11.68 1.89
CA LEU A 137 0.80 -11.93 3.31
C LEU A 137 2.29 -11.90 3.68
N MET A 138 3.14 -12.59 2.91
CA MET A 138 4.59 -12.58 3.11
C MET A 138 5.20 -11.18 2.94
N TRP A 139 4.70 -10.41 1.97
CA TRP A 139 5.13 -9.04 1.78
C TRP A 139 4.74 -8.15 2.96
N CYS A 140 3.51 -8.29 3.45
CA CYS A 140 3.02 -7.57 4.63
C CYS A 140 3.85 -7.90 5.88
N GLU A 141 4.12 -9.17 6.12
CA GLU A 141 4.94 -9.63 7.25
C GLU A 141 6.35 -9.02 7.19
N LYS A 142 6.99 -9.08 6.02
CA LYS A 142 8.33 -8.52 5.81
C LYS A 142 8.40 -7.01 6.07
N ASN A 143 7.33 -6.28 5.76
CA ASN A 143 7.27 -4.83 5.93
C ASN A 143 6.61 -4.41 7.27
N GLY A 144 6.24 -5.37 8.12
CA GLY A 144 5.67 -5.10 9.44
C GLY A 144 4.21 -4.60 9.43
N TYR A 145 3.47 -4.84 8.35
CA TYR A 145 2.05 -4.56 8.26
C TYR A 145 1.23 -5.57 9.05
N LYS A 146 0.13 -5.10 9.64
CA LYS A 146 -0.85 -5.96 10.28
C LYS A 146 -1.90 -6.34 9.25
N VAL A 147 -2.19 -7.63 9.13
CA VAL A 147 -3.20 -8.15 8.20
C VAL A 147 -4.32 -8.80 8.99
N LYS A 148 -5.57 -8.46 8.64
CA LYS A 148 -6.78 -9.07 9.16
C LYS A 148 -7.61 -9.58 7.99
N GLU A 149 -8.01 -10.83 8.04
CA GLU A 149 -8.95 -11.40 7.08
C GLU A 149 -10.37 -10.94 7.43
N ILE A 150 -11.03 -10.25 6.47
CA ILE A 150 -12.43 -9.81 6.62
C ILE A 150 -13.37 -10.87 6.10
N HIS A 151 -13.06 -11.42 4.92
CA HIS A 151 -13.90 -12.41 4.24
C HIS A 151 -13.01 -13.36 3.45
N SER A 152 -13.37 -14.66 3.48
CA SER A 152 -12.73 -15.69 2.67
C SER A 152 -13.78 -16.66 2.15
N GLN A 153 -13.69 -16.99 0.87
CA GLN A 153 -14.48 -18.05 0.24
C GLN A 153 -13.52 -19.00 -0.45
N ASP A 154 -13.52 -20.24 0.02
CA ASP A 154 -12.69 -21.31 -0.56
C ASP A 154 -13.19 -21.71 -1.95
N GLY A 155 -12.29 -22.25 -2.77
CA GLY A 155 -12.63 -22.88 -4.04
C GLY A 155 -13.23 -24.26 -3.81
N ASP A 156 -14.06 -24.71 -4.75
CA ASP A 156 -14.79 -25.99 -4.63
C ASP A 156 -13.86 -27.22 -4.49
N VAL A 157 -12.69 -27.20 -5.11
CA VAL A 157 -11.73 -28.31 -5.14
C VAL A 157 -10.42 -27.93 -4.46
N ALA A 158 -9.91 -26.74 -4.74
CA ALA A 158 -8.66 -26.23 -4.20
C ALA A 158 -8.59 -24.71 -4.33
N GLY A 159 -7.73 -24.10 -3.51
CA GLY A 159 -7.46 -22.67 -3.56
C GLY A 159 -8.60 -21.81 -3.01
N ILE A 160 -8.61 -20.53 -3.38
CA ILE A 160 -9.51 -19.52 -2.86
C ILE A 160 -10.26 -18.89 -4.02
N LYS A 161 -11.59 -18.80 -3.90
CA LYS A 161 -12.43 -18.13 -4.90
C LYS A 161 -12.43 -16.61 -4.73
N THR A 162 -12.60 -16.16 -3.49
CA THR A 162 -12.53 -14.73 -3.15
C THR A 162 -11.97 -14.58 -1.75
N VAL A 163 -11.07 -13.61 -1.56
CA VAL A 163 -10.58 -13.23 -0.23
C VAL A 163 -10.50 -11.72 -0.14
N THR A 164 -10.85 -11.19 1.01
CA THR A 164 -10.74 -9.77 1.34
C THR A 164 -9.90 -9.62 2.61
N LEU A 165 -8.80 -8.89 2.49
CA LEU A 165 -7.84 -8.64 3.57
C LEU A 165 -7.81 -7.15 3.89
N GLU A 166 -7.86 -6.82 5.16
CA GLU A 166 -7.57 -5.49 5.67
C GLU A 166 -6.09 -5.43 6.06
N ILE A 167 -5.37 -4.48 5.49
CA ILE A 167 -3.93 -4.31 5.69
C ILE A 167 -3.71 -2.96 6.34
N SER A 168 -3.30 -2.98 7.61
CA SER A 168 -3.10 -1.78 8.41
C SER A 168 -1.61 -1.48 8.58
N GLY A 169 -1.23 -0.24 8.25
CA GLY A 169 0.12 0.25 8.42
C GLY A 169 0.40 1.53 7.63
N ASP A 170 1.60 2.05 7.79
CA ASP A 170 2.01 3.33 7.19
C ASP A 170 2.00 3.25 5.66
N SER A 171 1.11 4.02 5.02
CA SER A 171 0.96 4.12 3.57
C SER A 171 0.66 2.77 2.86
N ALA A 172 -0.10 1.88 3.53
CA ALA A 172 -0.43 0.56 2.98
C ALA A 172 -1.13 0.65 1.62
N PHE A 173 -2.11 1.54 1.48
CA PHE A 173 -2.82 1.76 0.23
C PHE A 173 -1.89 2.30 -0.86
N GLY A 174 -1.03 3.27 -0.54
CA GLY A 174 -0.11 3.87 -1.49
C GLY A 174 0.81 2.86 -2.16
N TYR A 175 1.35 1.89 -1.39
CA TYR A 175 2.20 0.83 -1.93
C TYR A 175 1.42 -0.20 -2.75
N LEU A 176 0.19 -0.50 -2.37
CA LEU A 176 -0.59 -1.57 -2.98
C LEU A 176 -1.49 -1.11 -4.13
N LYS A 177 -1.80 0.19 -4.26
CA LYS A 177 -2.68 0.72 -5.32
C LYS A 177 -2.22 0.36 -6.74
N GLY A 178 -0.92 0.19 -6.94
CA GLY A 178 -0.34 -0.21 -8.23
C GLY A 178 -0.63 -1.66 -8.63
N GLU A 179 -1.04 -2.50 -7.67
CA GLU A 179 -1.38 -3.91 -7.90
C GLU A 179 -2.81 -4.11 -8.45
N ASN A 180 -3.60 -3.04 -8.55
CA ASN A 180 -4.94 -3.10 -9.12
C ASN A 180 -4.92 -3.62 -10.55
N GLY A 181 -5.65 -4.72 -10.78
CA GLY A 181 -5.77 -5.27 -12.13
C GLY A 181 -5.92 -6.78 -12.17
N VAL A 182 -5.68 -7.32 -13.35
CA VAL A 182 -5.78 -8.77 -13.61
C VAL A 182 -4.40 -9.40 -13.69
N HIS A 183 -4.12 -10.29 -12.76
CA HIS A 183 -2.88 -11.04 -12.65
C HIS A 183 -2.97 -12.34 -13.43
N ARG A 184 -2.04 -12.56 -14.34
CA ARG A 184 -1.99 -13.72 -15.22
C ARG A 184 -0.89 -14.70 -14.78
N LEU A 185 -1.26 -15.96 -14.63
CA LEU A 185 -0.33 -17.07 -14.41
C LEU A 185 -0.32 -18.00 -15.64
N VAL A 186 0.86 -18.35 -16.11
CA VAL A 186 1.05 -19.36 -17.15
C VAL A 186 2.02 -20.42 -16.63
N ARG A 187 1.50 -21.62 -16.39
CA ARG A 187 2.30 -22.76 -15.88
C ARG A 187 1.80 -24.09 -16.43
N ILE A 188 2.57 -25.14 -16.18
CA ILE A 188 2.10 -26.51 -16.34
C ILE A 188 1.13 -26.79 -15.20
N SER A 189 -0.10 -27.23 -15.52
CA SER A 189 -1.15 -27.46 -14.54
C SER A 189 -0.82 -28.67 -13.63
N PRO A 190 -0.82 -28.48 -12.30
CA PRO A 190 -0.72 -29.61 -11.37
C PRO A 190 -2.03 -30.42 -11.27
N PHE A 191 -3.15 -29.84 -11.74
CA PHE A 191 -4.47 -30.48 -11.72
C PHE A 191 -4.79 -31.26 -13.01
N ASN A 192 -3.94 -31.15 -14.03
CA ASN A 192 -4.11 -31.83 -15.31
C ASN A 192 -3.12 -33.00 -15.43
N ALA A 193 -3.65 -34.24 -15.47
CA ALA A 193 -2.86 -35.46 -15.61
C ALA A 193 -1.98 -35.50 -16.88
N GLN A 194 -2.35 -34.74 -17.93
CA GLN A 194 -1.58 -34.67 -19.18
C GLN A 194 -0.47 -33.62 -19.15
N GLY A 195 -0.28 -32.87 -18.04
CA GLY A 195 0.75 -31.84 -17.89
C GLY A 195 0.61 -30.71 -18.92
N LYS A 196 -0.60 -30.35 -19.32
CA LYS A 196 -0.84 -29.26 -20.27
C LYS A 196 -0.50 -27.90 -19.64
N ARG A 197 0.08 -27.01 -20.45
CA ARG A 197 0.30 -25.63 -20.09
C ARG A 197 -1.03 -24.88 -20.09
N MET A 198 -1.39 -24.32 -18.95
CA MET A 198 -2.64 -23.60 -18.70
C MET A 198 -2.37 -22.16 -18.38
N THR A 199 -3.36 -21.31 -18.68
CA THR A 199 -3.35 -19.90 -18.33
C THR A 199 -4.52 -19.62 -17.39
N SER A 200 -4.23 -18.96 -16.27
CA SER A 200 -5.21 -18.61 -15.25
C SER A 200 -5.16 -17.12 -14.96
N PHE A 201 -6.28 -16.57 -14.60
CA PHE A 201 -6.43 -15.16 -14.28
C PHE A 201 -7.03 -15.00 -12.87
N SER A 202 -6.55 -13.99 -12.16
CA SER A 202 -7.11 -13.55 -10.88
C SER A 202 -7.14 -12.03 -10.86
N SER A 203 -8.22 -11.44 -10.43
CA SER A 203 -8.32 -10.00 -10.26
C SER A 203 -7.93 -9.60 -8.84
N VAL A 204 -7.15 -8.55 -8.74
CA VAL A 204 -6.77 -7.90 -7.49
C VAL A 204 -7.32 -6.48 -7.51
N TYR A 205 -8.06 -6.13 -6.46
CA TYR A 205 -8.54 -4.78 -6.24
C TYR A 205 -8.09 -4.30 -4.87
N VAL A 206 -7.57 -3.07 -4.84
CA VAL A 206 -7.12 -2.41 -3.61
C VAL A 206 -7.93 -1.15 -3.44
N TYR A 207 -8.57 -1.02 -2.29
CA TYR A 207 -9.37 0.14 -1.89
C TYR A 207 -8.72 0.79 -0.68
N PRO A 208 -8.78 2.14 -0.56
CA PRO A 208 -8.42 2.78 0.71
C PRO A 208 -9.46 2.41 1.77
N SER A 209 -9.00 2.14 2.98
CA SER A 209 -9.89 2.04 4.13
C SER A 209 -10.28 3.45 4.54
N VAL A 210 -11.50 3.84 4.23
CA VAL A 210 -12.04 5.15 4.55
C VAL A 210 -12.77 5.04 5.89
N ASP A 211 -12.43 5.91 6.83
CA ASP A 211 -13.15 6.02 8.10
C ASP A 211 -14.58 6.54 7.85
N ASP A 212 -15.54 6.16 8.71
CA ASP A 212 -16.97 6.55 8.65
C ASP A 212 -17.21 8.07 8.81
N THR A 213 -16.19 8.90 8.63
CA THR A 213 -16.27 10.36 8.75
C THR A 213 -16.80 11.06 7.51
N ILE A 214 -16.93 10.35 6.39
CA ILE A 214 -17.48 10.90 5.16
C ILE A 214 -18.99 10.66 5.17
N GLU A 215 -19.76 11.63 5.66
CA GLU A 215 -21.22 11.65 5.48
C GLU A 215 -21.54 12.06 4.04
N ILE A 216 -21.95 11.09 3.22
CA ILE A 216 -22.44 11.35 1.87
C ILE A 216 -23.95 11.50 1.97
N GLU A 217 -24.46 12.72 1.85
CA GLU A 217 -25.90 12.96 1.70
C GLU A 217 -26.33 12.56 0.28
N ILE A 218 -26.97 11.39 0.17
CA ILE A 218 -27.57 10.95 -1.09
C ILE A 218 -29.05 11.34 -1.07
N SER A 219 -29.42 12.30 -1.89
CA SER A 219 -30.84 12.67 -2.06
C SER A 219 -31.60 11.52 -2.74
N PRO A 220 -32.82 11.17 -2.28
CA PRO A 220 -33.64 10.18 -2.97
C PRO A 220 -33.96 10.53 -4.45
N ALA A 221 -33.82 11.81 -4.82
CA ALA A 221 -33.96 12.26 -6.19
C ALA A 221 -32.80 11.89 -7.11
N ASP A 222 -31.62 11.59 -6.53
CA ASP A 222 -30.39 11.21 -7.26
C ASP A 222 -30.36 9.70 -7.55
N ILE A 223 -31.29 8.93 -6.98
CA ILE A 223 -31.37 7.48 -7.15
C ILE A 223 -32.44 7.12 -8.17
N SER A 224 -32.02 6.54 -9.29
CA SER A 224 -32.93 5.92 -10.26
C SER A 224 -32.92 4.40 -10.08
N TRP A 225 -34.08 3.81 -9.90
CA TRP A 225 -34.26 2.36 -9.75
C TRP A 225 -34.78 1.73 -11.03
N ASP A 226 -33.87 1.02 -11.73
CA ASP A 226 -34.23 0.21 -12.89
C ASP A 226 -34.19 -1.27 -12.53
N THR A 227 -35.31 -1.98 -12.69
CA THR A 227 -35.37 -3.41 -12.39
C THR A 227 -35.30 -4.23 -13.68
N PHE A 228 -34.23 -5.02 -13.80
CA PHE A 228 -34.05 -5.91 -14.94
C PHE A 228 -34.16 -7.38 -14.51
N ARG A 229 -34.75 -8.20 -15.37
CA ARG A 229 -34.73 -9.65 -15.18
C ARG A 229 -33.49 -10.21 -15.86
N SER A 230 -32.62 -10.84 -15.11
CA SER A 230 -31.32 -11.39 -15.58
C SER A 230 -31.45 -12.45 -16.69
N CYS A 231 -32.66 -12.92 -17.00
CA CYS A 231 -32.89 -14.00 -17.95
C CYS A 231 -33.47 -13.57 -19.31
N LEU A 232 -33.69 -12.27 -19.55
CA LEU A 232 -34.27 -11.78 -20.79
C LEU A 232 -33.28 -10.87 -21.52
N LEU A 233 -32.40 -11.50 -22.31
CA LEU A 233 -31.44 -10.84 -23.19
C LEU A 233 -32.06 -9.85 -24.20
N TYR A 234 -33.39 -9.85 -24.38
CA TYR A 234 -34.09 -9.05 -25.38
C TYR A 234 -34.82 -7.85 -24.81
N THR A 235 -34.84 -7.61 -23.50
CA THR A 235 -35.62 -6.54 -22.88
C THR A 235 -34.83 -5.50 -22.10
N SER A 236 -33.51 -5.69 -21.92
CA SER A 236 -32.63 -4.65 -21.38
C SER A 236 -31.73 -4.09 -22.49
N PRO A 237 -31.78 -2.78 -22.77
CA PRO A 237 -30.83 -2.19 -23.70
C PRO A 237 -29.40 -2.46 -23.21
N SER A 238 -28.55 -2.97 -24.09
CA SER A 238 -27.14 -3.09 -23.80
C SER A 238 -26.55 -1.70 -23.61
N PRO A 239 -25.58 -1.50 -22.69
CA PRO A 239 -24.85 -0.22 -22.58
C PRO A 239 -24.21 0.25 -23.89
N ARG A 240 -24.08 -0.65 -24.89
CA ARG A 240 -23.59 -0.33 -26.24
C ARG A 240 -24.68 0.22 -27.18
N ASP A 241 -25.96 0.03 -26.82
CA ASP A 241 -27.07 0.45 -27.67
C ASP A 241 -27.60 1.86 -27.29
N SER A 242 -27.03 2.49 -26.26
CA SER A 242 -27.42 3.83 -25.82
C SER A 242 -26.67 4.98 -26.55
N ASP A 243 -25.70 4.66 -27.42
CA ASP A 243 -24.86 5.65 -28.16
C ASP A 243 -25.23 5.73 -29.65
N SER A 244 -26.47 5.44 -30.06
CA SER A 244 -26.95 5.61 -31.44
C SER A 244 -28.06 6.64 -31.57
#